data_067bed197df8b2d410b5d5dc592f7c50
#
_entry.id   067bed197df8b2d410b5d5dc592f7c50
#
_cell.length_a   1.000
_cell.length_b   1.000
_cell.length_c   1.000
_cell.angle_alpha   90.00
_cell.angle_beta   90.00
_cell.angle_gamma   90.00
#
_symmetry.space_group_name_H-M   'P 1'
#
loop_
_entity.id
_entity.type
_entity.pdbx_description
1 polymer ?
#
loop_
_entity_poly.entity_id
_entity_poly.type
_entity_poly.pdbx_seq_one_letter_code
_entity_poly.pdbx_strand_id
1 'polypeptide(L)'
;MAKTVGITRRSLLKGATGLVASTIGLPCVVPSSSLGKAGSVGPGSKIVMGSIGMGGQGTHNTKAFLGNPGVRVVAVCDVVEARRQKAKHLVDQHYGDQECAAYNDFRDLLARDDIDAVLIATQDHWHALIAVAAAQAGKDIYCEKPMGVAVLEGRAIRDTVRRYGRVLQTGTQQRSDQKFRFACELARNRYLGEIHRVKVGAPGPTYKRTYRKPVTEEPIPPGLDYDMYIGPAPMKPYNGGRLAWPDWYLIWDYCAGFIANWGVHHLDIANWGCPVLCKEPAEVECRGSYRNDGLTDNINDWQAELSYTGGLRMTFTDTGNPNKQGCRFEGEKGWVHVNRRGIWAEPASLLKIKIKPNETHLGDSNNHHANFINSVRTRHDPIAPVEAGHKASYLGLICEIACRLERKLRWDPAKGEFVDDPEANQLLARPMRSPWHL
;
A
#
# COMPACT_ATOMS: atom_id res chain seq x y z
N MET A 1 -6.43 -29.01 39.72
CA MET A 1 -6.36 -28.74 38.26
C MET A 1 -7.79 -28.58 37.76
N ALA A 2 -8.27 -27.37 37.63
CA ALA A 2 -9.61 -27.06 37.14
C ALA A 2 -9.48 -26.62 35.64
N LYS A 3 -10.14 -27.39 34.75
CA LYS A 3 -10.23 -27.07 33.32
C LYS A 3 -11.26 -25.96 33.14
N THR A 4 -10.82 -24.80 32.67
CA THR A 4 -11.70 -23.75 32.21
C THR A 4 -12.26 -24.15 30.84
N VAL A 5 -13.57 -24.41 30.79
CA VAL A 5 -14.30 -24.70 29.54
C VAL A 5 -14.72 -23.36 28.93
N GLY A 6 -14.15 -22.99 27.81
CA GLY A 6 -14.54 -21.80 27.06
C GLY A 6 -15.92 -21.95 26.44
N ILE A 7 -16.82 -21.02 26.74
CA ILE A 7 -18.19 -21.00 26.21
C ILE A 7 -18.13 -20.35 24.81
N THR A 8 -18.47 -21.11 23.75
CA THR A 8 -18.57 -20.60 22.40
C THR A 8 -19.96 -20.01 22.11
N ARG A 9 -20.06 -19.03 21.17
CA ARG A 9 -21.33 -18.41 20.76
C ARG A 9 -22.42 -19.44 20.37
N ARG A 10 -22.03 -20.62 19.91
CA ARG A 10 -22.93 -21.71 19.53
C ARG A 10 -23.49 -22.48 20.73
N SER A 11 -22.79 -22.52 21.88
CA SER A 11 -23.28 -23.14 23.12
C SER A 11 -24.27 -22.24 23.86
N LEU A 12 -24.15 -20.91 23.71
CA LEU A 12 -25.09 -19.96 24.32
C LEU A 12 -26.49 -20.02 23.70
N LEU A 13 -26.58 -20.29 22.40
CA LEU A 13 -27.84 -20.35 21.65
C LEU A 13 -28.61 -21.70 21.87
N LYS A 14 -27.93 -22.74 22.33
CA LYS A 14 -28.55 -24.04 22.59
C LYS A 14 -29.08 -24.20 24.04
N GLY A 15 -28.75 -23.27 24.93
CA GLY A 15 -29.17 -23.31 26.34
C GLY A 15 -30.47 -22.55 26.69
N ALA A 16 -31.12 -21.93 25.69
CA ALA A 16 -32.23 -21.00 25.90
C ALA A 16 -33.64 -21.67 25.86
N THR A 17 -33.74 -22.98 25.88
CA THR A 17 -35.03 -23.68 25.98
C THR A 17 -35.14 -24.41 27.31
N GLY A 18 -35.68 -23.73 28.31
CA GLY A 18 -36.14 -24.34 29.57
C GLY A 18 -35.64 -23.69 30.83
N LEU A 19 -36.22 -22.56 31.22
CA LEU A 19 -36.60 -22.21 32.60
C LEU A 19 -37.38 -20.88 32.56
N VAL A 20 -38.69 -20.98 32.60
CA VAL A 20 -39.56 -19.87 32.99
C VAL A 20 -39.47 -19.77 34.52
N ALA A 21 -38.63 -18.84 34.98
CA ALA A 21 -38.68 -18.37 36.37
C ALA A 21 -38.90 -16.86 36.28
N SER A 22 -40.07 -16.43 36.72
CA SER A 22 -40.51 -15.06 36.86
C SER A 22 -39.58 -14.27 37.80
N THR A 23 -38.60 -13.63 37.27
CA THR A 23 -37.91 -12.53 37.94
C THR A 23 -38.36 -11.24 37.26
N ILE A 24 -38.96 -10.35 38.01
CA ILE A 24 -39.27 -8.97 37.62
C ILE A 24 -37.94 -8.32 37.28
N GLY A 25 -37.57 -8.36 36.01
CA GLY A 25 -36.36 -7.72 35.50
C GLY A 25 -36.52 -6.22 35.55
N LEU A 26 -35.65 -5.54 36.29
CA LEU A 26 -35.47 -4.10 36.14
C LEU A 26 -35.24 -3.80 34.66
N PRO A 27 -35.85 -2.73 34.09
CA PRO A 27 -35.65 -2.39 32.69
C PRO A 27 -34.16 -2.13 32.46
N CYS A 28 -33.53 -3.01 31.69
CA CYS A 28 -32.14 -2.80 31.24
C CYS A 28 -32.17 -1.67 30.19
N VAL A 29 -31.73 -0.50 30.62
CA VAL A 29 -31.58 0.65 29.67
C VAL A 29 -30.36 0.36 28.80
N VAL A 30 -30.63 -0.20 27.62
CA VAL A 30 -29.60 -0.36 26.58
C VAL A 30 -29.43 0.99 25.88
N PRO A 31 -28.24 1.64 25.93
CA PRO A 31 -28.00 2.90 25.22
C PRO A 31 -28.34 2.76 23.74
N SER A 32 -28.92 3.80 23.16
CA SER A 32 -29.27 3.80 21.72
C SER A 32 -28.05 3.58 20.82
N SER A 33 -26.84 3.96 21.27
CA SER A 33 -25.56 3.67 20.63
C SER A 33 -25.27 2.16 20.54
N SER A 34 -25.67 1.37 21.55
CA SER A 34 -25.50 -0.09 21.53
C SER A 34 -26.48 -0.80 20.58
N LEU A 35 -27.56 -0.11 20.19
CA LEU A 35 -28.58 -0.62 19.26
C LEU A 35 -28.38 -0.09 17.82
N GLY A 36 -27.32 0.69 17.55
CA GLY A 36 -27.08 1.30 16.25
C GLY A 36 -28.16 2.32 15.84
N LYS A 37 -28.96 2.84 16.77
CA LYS A 37 -29.98 3.86 16.52
C LYS A 37 -29.33 5.26 16.46
N ALA A 38 -30.01 6.21 15.80
CA ALA A 38 -29.58 7.60 15.67
C ALA A 38 -28.22 7.78 14.94
N GLY A 39 -27.92 6.96 13.90
CA GLY A 39 -26.71 7.05 13.10
C GLY A 39 -25.45 6.47 13.75
N SER A 40 -25.55 5.89 14.94
CA SER A 40 -24.42 5.17 15.58
C SER A 40 -24.33 3.73 15.06
N VAL A 41 -23.10 3.26 14.81
CA VAL A 41 -22.84 1.87 14.44
C VAL A 41 -22.80 1.04 15.72
N GLY A 42 -23.67 0.00 15.82
CA GLY A 42 -23.70 -0.89 16.98
C GLY A 42 -22.35 -1.61 17.17
N PRO A 43 -21.94 -1.95 18.41
CA PRO A 43 -20.65 -2.57 18.69
C PRO A 43 -20.37 -3.84 17.86
N GLY A 44 -21.40 -4.67 17.64
CA GLY A 44 -21.30 -5.92 16.88
C GLY A 44 -21.20 -5.75 15.35
N SER A 45 -21.33 -4.52 14.84
CA SER A 45 -21.24 -4.20 13.39
C SER A 45 -20.01 -3.37 13.04
N LYS A 46 -19.11 -3.12 14.01
CA LYS A 46 -17.83 -2.48 13.74
C LYS A 46 -16.84 -3.48 13.15
N ILE A 47 -16.02 -3.02 12.20
CA ILE A 47 -14.87 -3.75 11.72
C ILE A 47 -13.76 -3.60 12.77
N VAL A 48 -13.30 -4.72 13.29
CA VAL A 48 -12.22 -4.77 14.28
C VAL A 48 -10.89 -4.80 13.56
N MET A 49 -9.98 -3.87 13.86
CA MET A 49 -8.72 -3.70 13.16
C MET A 49 -7.49 -3.81 14.05
N GLY A 50 -6.41 -4.38 13.47
CA GLY A 50 -5.05 -4.28 13.97
C GLY A 50 -4.20 -3.38 13.07
N SER A 51 -3.21 -2.68 13.65
CA SER A 51 -2.27 -1.84 12.89
C SER A 51 -0.85 -2.35 13.04
N ILE A 52 -0.16 -2.62 11.93
CA ILE A 52 1.19 -3.18 11.87
C ILE A 52 2.13 -2.15 11.22
N GLY A 53 3.21 -1.77 11.93
CA GLY A 53 4.13 -0.72 11.52
C GLY A 53 3.66 0.67 11.95
N MET A 54 4.08 1.12 13.14
CA MET A 54 3.63 2.36 13.78
C MET A 54 4.61 3.52 13.61
N GLY A 55 5.27 3.57 12.44
CA GLY A 55 6.02 4.73 11.97
C GLY A 55 5.10 5.93 11.64
N GLY A 56 5.63 6.93 10.95
CA GLY A 56 4.88 8.15 10.60
C GLY A 56 3.61 7.88 9.81
N GLN A 57 3.72 7.07 8.73
CA GLN A 57 2.58 6.74 7.87
C GLN A 57 1.58 5.80 8.56
N GLY A 58 2.06 4.78 9.29
CA GLY A 58 1.19 3.88 10.04
C GLY A 58 0.39 4.62 11.12
N THR A 59 1.02 5.52 11.86
CA THR A 59 0.32 6.38 12.84
C THR A 59 -0.71 7.28 12.16
N HIS A 60 -0.38 7.86 11.00
CA HIS A 60 -1.32 8.70 10.24
C HIS A 60 -2.56 7.91 9.80
N ASN A 61 -2.37 6.74 9.20
CA ASN A 61 -3.47 5.88 8.75
C ASN A 61 -4.30 5.34 9.93
N THR A 62 -3.65 4.95 11.03
CA THR A 62 -4.36 4.51 12.24
C THR A 62 -5.27 5.61 12.76
N LYS A 63 -4.83 6.88 12.81
CA LYS A 63 -5.68 8.02 13.18
C LYS A 63 -6.87 8.18 12.24
N ALA A 64 -6.69 7.98 10.93
CA ALA A 64 -7.78 8.03 9.98
C ALA A 64 -8.83 6.93 10.22
N PHE A 65 -8.40 5.72 10.56
CA PHE A 65 -9.30 4.62 10.93
C PHE A 65 -9.98 4.85 12.28
N LEU A 66 -9.29 5.37 13.29
CA LEU A 66 -9.88 5.75 14.57
C LEU A 66 -11.02 6.77 14.40
N GLY A 67 -10.89 7.71 13.47
CA GLY A 67 -11.93 8.67 13.13
C GLY A 67 -13.15 8.08 12.41
N ASN A 68 -13.14 6.80 12.03
CA ASN A 68 -14.27 6.15 11.37
C ASN A 68 -15.16 5.42 12.41
N PRO A 69 -16.42 5.84 12.61
CA PRO A 69 -17.30 5.24 13.63
C PRO A 69 -17.60 3.76 13.41
N GLY A 70 -17.39 3.27 12.19
CA GLY A 70 -17.56 1.86 11.83
C GLY A 70 -16.34 0.99 12.08
N VAL A 71 -15.31 1.49 12.76
CA VAL A 71 -14.06 0.80 13.05
C VAL A 71 -13.80 0.75 14.56
N ARG A 72 -13.18 -0.33 15.01
CA ARG A 72 -12.58 -0.47 16.35
C ARG A 72 -11.15 -0.97 16.18
N VAL A 73 -10.16 -0.13 16.43
CA VAL A 73 -8.76 -0.56 16.52
C VAL A 73 -8.52 -1.18 17.88
N VAL A 74 -8.04 -2.43 17.94
CA VAL A 74 -7.86 -3.19 19.18
C VAL A 74 -6.43 -3.65 19.41
N ALA A 75 -5.56 -3.49 18.42
CA ALA A 75 -4.18 -3.94 18.50
C ALA A 75 -3.25 -3.08 17.65
N VAL A 76 -2.03 -2.91 18.12
CA VAL A 76 -0.92 -2.29 17.39
C VAL A 76 0.31 -3.17 17.45
N CYS A 77 1.13 -3.13 16.39
CA CYS A 77 2.37 -3.90 16.31
C CYS A 77 3.50 -3.02 15.75
N ASP A 78 4.66 -3.02 16.40
CA ASP A 78 5.89 -2.42 15.91
C ASP A 78 7.09 -3.04 16.63
N VAL A 79 8.17 -3.27 15.93
CA VAL A 79 9.42 -3.84 16.48
C VAL A 79 10.21 -2.84 17.33
N VAL A 80 9.85 -1.56 17.27
CA VAL A 80 10.39 -0.50 18.13
C VAL A 80 9.43 -0.26 19.29
N GLU A 81 9.84 -0.62 20.51
CA GLU A 81 9.00 -0.53 21.70
C GLU A 81 8.40 0.86 21.93
N ALA A 82 9.20 1.90 21.80
CA ALA A 82 8.74 3.28 21.99
C ALA A 82 7.63 3.67 20.99
N ARG A 83 7.71 3.19 19.73
CA ARG A 83 6.65 3.41 18.73
C ARG A 83 5.41 2.62 19.09
N ARG A 84 5.56 1.37 19.49
CA ARG A 84 4.48 0.46 19.88
C ARG A 84 3.70 1.01 21.07
N GLN A 85 4.39 1.45 22.14
CA GLN A 85 3.75 2.03 23.33
C GLN A 85 3.06 3.35 23.04
N LYS A 86 3.67 4.22 22.24
CA LYS A 86 3.04 5.47 21.79
C LYS A 86 1.76 5.21 20.99
N ALA A 87 1.77 4.19 20.13
CA ALA A 87 0.61 3.82 19.34
C ALA A 87 -0.51 3.23 20.20
N LYS A 88 -0.17 2.35 21.16
CA LYS A 88 -1.13 1.84 22.17
C LYS A 88 -1.79 3.00 22.90
N HIS A 89 -1.01 3.92 23.46
CA HIS A 89 -1.53 5.08 24.18
C HIS A 89 -2.45 5.95 23.29
N LEU A 90 -2.11 6.14 22.03
CA LEU A 90 -2.97 6.87 21.08
C LEU A 90 -4.35 6.22 20.92
N VAL A 91 -4.41 4.89 20.83
CA VAL A 91 -5.66 4.14 20.67
C VAL A 91 -6.47 4.16 21.97
N ASP A 92 -5.84 3.87 23.12
CA ASP A 92 -6.45 3.88 24.43
C ASP A 92 -7.04 5.25 24.77
N GLN A 93 -6.28 6.32 24.50
CA GLN A 93 -6.73 7.70 24.70
C GLN A 93 -7.95 8.03 23.83
N HIS A 94 -7.99 7.54 22.59
CA HIS A 94 -9.12 7.79 21.68
C HIS A 94 -10.42 7.16 22.20
N TYR A 95 -10.34 5.95 22.78
CA TYR A 95 -11.53 5.25 23.28
C TYR A 95 -11.81 5.51 24.76
N GLY A 96 -10.87 6.10 25.50
CA GLY A 96 -10.99 6.32 26.95
C GLY A 96 -10.88 5.05 27.78
N ASP A 97 -10.17 4.04 27.27
CA ASP A 97 -9.93 2.75 27.90
C ASP A 97 -8.43 2.36 27.84
N GLN A 98 -8.09 1.12 28.19
CA GLN A 98 -6.73 0.56 28.10
C GLN A 98 -6.71 -0.81 27.41
N GLU A 99 -7.67 -1.05 26.54
CA GLU A 99 -7.92 -2.38 25.95
C GLU A 99 -7.06 -2.66 24.70
N CYS A 100 -6.35 -1.65 24.17
CA CYS A 100 -5.49 -1.86 23.02
C CYS A 100 -4.31 -2.77 23.38
N ALA A 101 -4.18 -3.91 22.69
CA ALA A 101 -3.03 -4.79 22.84
C ALA A 101 -1.83 -4.25 22.01
N ALA A 102 -0.60 -4.50 22.50
CA ALA A 102 0.63 -4.08 21.84
C ALA A 102 1.54 -5.27 21.60
N TYR A 103 1.88 -5.54 20.33
CA TYR A 103 2.65 -6.71 19.90
C TYR A 103 3.99 -6.29 19.30
N ASN A 104 5.03 -7.09 19.55
CA ASN A 104 6.32 -6.97 18.89
C ASN A 104 6.30 -7.73 17.55
N ASP A 105 5.69 -8.91 17.55
CA ASP A 105 5.58 -9.79 16.40
C ASP A 105 4.19 -9.66 15.76
N PHE A 106 4.16 -9.41 14.45
CA PHE A 106 2.91 -9.30 13.70
C PHE A 106 2.11 -10.61 13.67
N ARG A 107 2.79 -11.76 13.81
CA ARG A 107 2.14 -13.07 13.81
C ARG A 107 1.22 -13.24 15.01
N ASP A 108 1.59 -12.71 16.17
CA ASP A 108 0.75 -12.72 17.38
C ASP A 108 -0.52 -11.87 17.20
N LEU A 109 -0.40 -10.73 16.49
CA LEU A 109 -1.55 -9.90 16.12
C LEU A 109 -2.46 -10.63 15.14
N LEU A 110 -1.90 -11.26 14.10
CA LEU A 110 -2.66 -11.99 13.09
C LEU A 110 -3.36 -13.24 13.64
N ALA A 111 -2.83 -13.85 14.69
CA ALA A 111 -3.41 -15.02 15.37
C ALA A 111 -4.69 -14.69 16.15
N ARG A 112 -5.05 -13.43 16.33
CA ARG A 112 -6.28 -13.03 17.02
C ARG A 112 -7.51 -13.26 16.13
N ASP A 113 -8.46 -14.05 16.63
CA ASP A 113 -9.71 -14.37 15.91
C ASP A 113 -10.70 -13.20 15.87
N ASP A 114 -10.57 -12.23 16.79
CA ASP A 114 -11.47 -11.09 16.87
C ASP A 114 -11.09 -9.93 15.90
N ILE A 115 -9.95 -10.01 15.20
CA ILE A 115 -9.54 -9.02 14.20
C ILE A 115 -10.10 -9.41 12.83
N ASP A 116 -10.82 -8.50 12.20
CA ASP A 116 -11.39 -8.64 10.86
C ASP A 116 -10.43 -8.15 9.77
N ALA A 117 -9.71 -7.05 10.04
CA ALA A 117 -8.86 -6.39 9.05
C ALA A 117 -7.58 -5.84 9.68
N VAL A 118 -6.56 -5.65 8.85
CA VAL A 118 -5.28 -5.08 9.28
C VAL A 118 -4.82 -3.93 8.40
N LEU A 119 -4.17 -2.95 9.02
CA LEU A 119 -3.33 -1.95 8.38
C LEU A 119 -1.89 -2.46 8.38
N ILE A 120 -1.24 -2.44 7.21
CA ILE A 120 0.19 -2.74 7.04
C ILE A 120 0.89 -1.47 6.54
N ALA A 121 1.81 -0.93 7.33
CA ALA A 121 2.56 0.29 7.03
C ALA A 121 4.01 0.20 7.55
N THR A 122 4.63 -0.93 7.33
CA THR A 122 6.04 -1.24 7.62
C THR A 122 6.96 -0.67 6.54
N GLN A 123 8.24 -1.06 6.55
CA GLN A 123 9.13 -0.87 5.40
C GLN A 123 8.71 -1.82 4.26
N ASP A 124 9.09 -1.44 3.01
CA ASP A 124 8.59 -2.10 1.80
C ASP A 124 8.89 -3.62 1.76
N HIS A 125 10.06 -4.03 2.24
CA HIS A 125 10.48 -5.44 2.22
C HIS A 125 9.66 -6.38 3.13
N TRP A 126 8.85 -5.81 4.03
CA TRP A 126 7.94 -6.55 4.88
C TRP A 126 6.53 -6.67 4.31
N HIS A 127 6.14 -5.78 3.35
CA HIS A 127 4.77 -5.71 2.87
C HIS A 127 4.25 -7.06 2.36
N ALA A 128 5.06 -7.78 1.57
CA ALA A 128 4.61 -9.03 0.96
C ALA A 128 4.39 -10.14 1.99
N LEU A 129 5.35 -10.37 2.87
CA LEU A 129 5.25 -11.41 3.89
C LEU A 129 4.05 -11.18 4.82
N ILE A 130 3.87 -9.95 5.29
CA ILE A 130 2.78 -9.62 6.21
C ILE A 130 1.43 -9.69 5.49
N ALA A 131 1.33 -9.18 4.25
CA ALA A 131 0.07 -9.21 3.49
C ALA A 131 -0.35 -10.65 3.13
N VAL A 132 0.60 -11.50 2.72
CA VAL A 132 0.35 -12.93 2.47
C VAL A 132 -0.11 -13.64 3.73
N ALA A 133 0.59 -13.45 4.85
CA ALA A 133 0.21 -14.04 6.14
C ALA A 133 -1.16 -13.55 6.63
N ALA A 134 -1.45 -12.25 6.46
CA ALA A 134 -2.75 -11.68 6.82
C ALA A 134 -3.89 -12.28 5.99
N ALA A 135 -3.70 -12.42 4.68
CA ALA A 135 -4.69 -13.05 3.80
C ALA A 135 -4.95 -14.51 4.18
N GLN A 136 -3.89 -15.28 4.48
CA GLN A 136 -3.97 -16.66 4.94
C GLN A 136 -4.67 -16.78 6.30
N ALA A 137 -4.46 -15.81 7.19
CA ALA A 137 -5.15 -15.70 8.48
C ALA A 137 -6.60 -15.19 8.36
N GLY A 138 -7.11 -15.01 7.13
CA GLY A 138 -8.49 -14.58 6.88
C GLY A 138 -8.76 -13.09 7.12
N LYS A 139 -7.72 -12.25 7.21
CA LYS A 139 -7.86 -10.80 7.45
C LYS A 139 -8.01 -10.04 6.14
N ASP A 140 -8.86 -9.01 6.12
CA ASP A 140 -8.88 -8.01 5.06
C ASP A 140 -7.74 -7.01 5.29
N ILE A 141 -7.24 -6.35 4.23
CA ILE A 141 -5.94 -5.71 4.27
C ILE A 141 -5.98 -4.30 3.69
N TYR A 142 -5.57 -3.31 4.47
CA TYR A 142 -5.11 -2.04 3.94
C TYR A 142 -3.57 -2.06 3.95
N CYS A 143 -2.93 -2.13 2.79
CA CYS A 143 -1.48 -2.19 2.69
C CYS A 143 -0.93 -0.91 2.09
N GLU A 144 0.03 -0.29 2.76
CA GLU A 144 0.77 0.82 2.17
C GLU A 144 1.53 0.36 0.92
N LYS A 145 1.76 1.28 0.04
CA LYS A 145 2.51 1.12 -1.20
C LYS A 145 4.04 1.13 -0.93
N PRO A 146 4.85 0.50 -1.78
CA PRO A 146 4.54 -0.39 -2.90
C PRO A 146 4.15 -1.79 -2.42
N MET A 147 3.73 -2.65 -3.36
CA MET A 147 3.37 -4.04 -3.07
C MET A 147 4.61 -4.95 -2.93
N GLY A 148 5.61 -4.48 -2.19
CA GLY A 148 6.89 -5.15 -1.96
C GLY A 148 8.05 -4.52 -2.72
N VAL A 149 9.22 -5.13 -2.61
CA VAL A 149 10.49 -4.66 -3.20
C VAL A 149 10.88 -5.41 -4.47
N ALA A 150 10.09 -6.40 -4.89
CA ALA A 150 10.29 -7.20 -6.08
C ALA A 150 8.95 -7.51 -6.78
N VAL A 151 9.00 -7.77 -8.09
CA VAL A 151 7.78 -8.00 -8.91
C VAL A 151 7.02 -9.23 -8.43
N LEU A 152 7.73 -10.32 -8.11
CA LEU A 152 7.12 -11.58 -7.66
C LEU A 152 6.48 -11.44 -6.27
N GLU A 153 6.94 -10.54 -5.42
CA GLU A 153 6.28 -10.22 -4.14
C GLU A 153 4.89 -9.64 -4.35
N GLY A 154 4.76 -8.64 -5.22
CA GLY A 154 3.45 -8.08 -5.57
C GLY A 154 2.51 -9.09 -6.23
N ARG A 155 3.07 -10.03 -7.01
CA ARG A 155 2.31 -11.17 -7.58
C ARG A 155 1.83 -12.10 -6.47
N ALA A 156 2.70 -12.48 -5.53
CA ALA A 156 2.35 -13.35 -4.41
C ALA A 156 1.22 -12.76 -3.54
N ILE A 157 1.27 -11.45 -3.26
CA ILE A 157 0.19 -10.76 -2.55
C ILE A 157 -1.13 -10.87 -3.34
N ARG A 158 -1.12 -10.50 -4.64
CA ARG A 158 -2.31 -10.53 -5.49
C ARG A 158 -2.95 -11.91 -5.51
N ASP A 159 -2.16 -12.92 -5.79
CA ASP A 159 -2.64 -14.29 -5.97
C ASP A 159 -3.17 -14.86 -4.65
N THR A 160 -2.50 -14.57 -3.52
CA THR A 160 -2.95 -15.00 -2.21
C THR A 160 -4.23 -14.29 -1.77
N VAL A 161 -4.30 -12.98 -1.93
CA VAL A 161 -5.51 -12.19 -1.61
C VAL A 161 -6.72 -12.70 -2.36
N ARG A 162 -6.57 -12.99 -3.67
CA ARG A 162 -7.66 -13.54 -4.49
C ARG A 162 -8.01 -14.98 -4.12
N ARG A 163 -7.01 -15.82 -3.88
CA ARG A 163 -7.21 -17.21 -3.44
C ARG A 163 -8.00 -17.32 -2.15
N TYR A 164 -7.72 -16.45 -1.17
CA TYR A 164 -8.39 -16.45 0.12
C TYR A 164 -9.64 -15.56 0.17
N GLY A 165 -10.04 -14.95 -0.96
CA GLY A 165 -11.22 -14.09 -1.04
C GLY A 165 -11.17 -12.87 -0.11
N ARG A 166 -9.97 -12.32 0.13
CA ARG A 166 -9.81 -11.14 0.99
C ARG A 166 -9.90 -9.85 0.20
N VAL A 167 -10.38 -8.82 0.87
CA VAL A 167 -10.33 -7.46 0.34
C VAL A 167 -8.96 -6.87 0.64
N LEU A 168 -8.25 -6.38 -0.39
CA LEU A 168 -7.05 -5.59 -0.20
C LEU A 168 -7.18 -4.25 -0.91
N GLN A 169 -6.91 -3.18 -0.15
CA GLN A 169 -6.71 -1.83 -0.71
C GLN A 169 -5.27 -1.39 -0.54
N THR A 170 -4.69 -0.91 -1.64
CA THR A 170 -3.34 -0.33 -1.64
C THR A 170 -3.40 1.14 -1.26
N GLY A 171 -2.41 1.61 -0.51
CA GLY A 171 -2.26 3.01 -0.09
C GLY A 171 -1.92 3.99 -1.21
N THR A 172 -2.58 3.88 -2.38
CA THR A 172 -2.46 4.83 -3.50
C THR A 172 -3.60 5.85 -3.47
N GLN A 173 -3.58 6.71 -2.45
CA GLN A 173 -4.68 7.61 -2.07
C GLN A 173 -5.09 8.61 -3.17
N GLN A 174 -4.25 8.84 -4.20
CA GLN A 174 -4.57 9.71 -5.34
C GLN A 174 -5.80 9.25 -6.13
N ARG A 175 -6.15 7.95 -6.08
CA ARG A 175 -7.41 7.44 -6.68
C ARG A 175 -8.67 7.96 -5.99
N SER A 176 -8.56 8.44 -4.75
CA SER A 176 -9.65 9.06 -3.99
C SER A 176 -9.67 10.59 -4.09
N ASP A 177 -9.04 11.15 -5.13
CA ASP A 177 -9.03 12.58 -5.41
C ASP A 177 -9.64 12.84 -6.79
N GLN A 178 -10.68 13.66 -6.82
CA GLN A 178 -11.51 13.91 -8.01
C GLN A 178 -10.73 14.43 -9.22
N LYS A 179 -9.69 15.25 -9.03
CA LYS A 179 -8.90 15.79 -10.15
C LYS A 179 -8.09 14.69 -10.86
N PHE A 180 -7.57 13.71 -10.11
CA PHE A 180 -6.88 12.56 -10.71
C PHE A 180 -7.87 11.66 -11.47
N ARG A 181 -9.03 11.39 -10.88
CA ARG A 181 -10.10 10.64 -11.53
C ARG A 181 -10.52 11.32 -12.84
N PHE A 182 -10.79 12.62 -12.79
CA PHE A 182 -11.22 13.38 -13.97
C PHE A 182 -10.17 13.36 -15.10
N ALA A 183 -8.88 13.54 -14.77
CA ALA A 183 -7.82 13.43 -15.76
C ALA A 183 -7.79 12.05 -16.43
N CYS A 184 -7.96 10.98 -15.64
CA CYS A 184 -8.02 9.62 -16.15
C CYS A 184 -9.29 9.37 -16.99
N GLU A 185 -10.45 9.91 -16.61
CA GLU A 185 -11.69 9.81 -17.38
C GLU A 185 -11.60 10.54 -18.73
N LEU A 186 -10.96 11.71 -18.79
CA LEU A 186 -10.68 12.39 -20.06
C LEU A 186 -9.85 11.52 -21.00
N ALA A 187 -8.82 10.84 -20.48
CA ALA A 187 -7.98 9.93 -21.25
C ALA A 187 -8.77 8.69 -21.70
N ARG A 188 -9.51 8.05 -20.79
CA ARG A 188 -10.27 6.82 -21.02
C ARG A 188 -11.41 7.00 -22.04
N ASN A 189 -12.06 8.15 -22.02
CA ASN A 189 -13.18 8.48 -22.91
C ASN A 189 -12.72 9.13 -24.22
N ARG A 190 -11.40 9.11 -24.52
CA ARG A 190 -10.83 9.64 -25.78
C ARG A 190 -11.08 11.13 -26.03
N TYR A 191 -11.29 11.92 -25.00
CA TYR A 191 -11.41 13.36 -25.15
C TYR A 191 -10.10 14.01 -25.63
N LEU A 192 -8.97 13.32 -25.38
CA LEU A 192 -7.64 13.70 -25.90
C LEU A 192 -7.34 13.14 -27.31
N GLY A 193 -8.28 12.40 -27.92
CA GLY A 193 -8.01 11.58 -29.11
C GLY A 193 -7.29 10.28 -28.72
N GLU A 194 -6.54 9.70 -29.65
CA GLU A 194 -5.69 8.55 -29.34
C GLU A 194 -4.46 9.01 -28.56
N ILE A 195 -4.18 8.32 -27.44
CA ILE A 195 -3.05 8.64 -26.57
C ILE A 195 -1.79 8.05 -27.21
N HIS A 196 -0.85 8.91 -27.55
CA HIS A 196 0.45 8.51 -28.11
C HIS A 196 1.61 8.65 -27.12
N ARG A 197 1.42 9.42 -26.02
CA ARG A 197 2.43 9.56 -24.98
C ARG A 197 1.84 9.73 -23.59
N VAL A 198 2.46 9.06 -22.61
CA VAL A 198 2.20 9.27 -21.18
C VAL A 198 3.51 9.71 -20.52
N LYS A 199 3.50 10.84 -19.81
CA LYS A 199 4.66 11.35 -19.08
C LYS A 199 4.40 11.24 -17.59
N VAL A 200 5.28 10.54 -16.90
CA VAL A 200 5.24 10.36 -15.45
C VAL A 200 6.47 11.02 -14.84
N GLY A 201 6.25 11.89 -13.88
CA GLY A 201 7.32 12.52 -13.12
C GLY A 201 7.15 12.26 -11.63
N ALA A 202 8.18 11.72 -10.98
CA ALA A 202 8.21 11.52 -9.54
C ALA A 202 9.41 12.25 -8.91
N PRO A 203 9.36 12.62 -7.62
CA PRO A 203 10.53 13.15 -6.95
C PRO A 203 11.59 12.06 -6.84
N GLY A 204 12.82 12.40 -7.20
CA GLY A 204 13.98 11.63 -6.78
C GLY A 204 14.41 12.00 -5.37
N PRO A 205 15.48 11.40 -4.87
CA PRO A 205 16.08 11.77 -3.61
C PRO A 205 16.64 13.19 -3.67
N THR A 206 15.81 14.19 -3.47
CA THR A 206 16.23 15.60 -3.36
C THR A 206 17.09 15.87 -2.13
N TYR A 207 17.25 14.84 -1.32
CA TYR A 207 18.04 14.92 -0.12
C TYR A 207 19.52 14.95 -0.48
N LYS A 208 20.10 16.14 -0.45
CA LYS A 208 21.55 16.36 -0.44
C LYS A 208 22.25 15.71 0.78
N ARG A 209 21.47 15.10 1.67
CA ARG A 209 21.97 14.33 2.81
C ARG A 209 22.34 12.92 2.34
N THR A 210 23.52 12.77 1.83
CA THR A 210 24.20 11.48 1.92
C THR A 210 24.42 11.17 3.40
N TYR A 211 24.28 9.91 3.79
CA TYR A 211 24.76 9.46 5.08
C TYR A 211 26.28 9.73 5.12
N ARG A 212 26.66 10.82 5.81
CA ARG A 212 28.02 11.36 5.79
C ARG A 212 28.91 10.77 6.88
N LYS A 213 28.34 9.92 7.74
CA LYS A 213 29.12 9.23 8.78
C LYS A 213 29.68 7.93 8.22
N PRO A 214 30.90 7.51 8.64
CA PRO A 214 31.36 6.17 8.37
C PRO A 214 30.29 5.17 8.80
N VAL A 215 30.05 4.14 7.98
CA VAL A 215 29.13 3.05 8.34
C VAL A 215 29.85 2.18 9.36
N THR A 216 29.75 2.58 10.61
CA THR A 216 30.29 1.84 11.75
C THR A 216 29.16 1.05 12.40
N GLU A 217 29.51 -0.11 12.93
CA GLU A 217 28.62 -0.85 13.79
C GLU A 217 28.35 -0.05 15.06
N GLU A 218 27.08 0.04 15.43
CA GLU A 218 26.62 0.68 16.66
C GLU A 218 25.91 -0.39 17.52
N PRO A 219 25.88 -0.23 18.86
CA PRO A 219 25.11 -1.13 19.70
C PRO A 219 23.62 -0.99 19.38
N ILE A 220 22.91 -2.12 19.33
CA ILE A 220 21.46 -2.13 19.13
C ILE A 220 20.81 -1.42 20.32
N PRO A 221 19.99 -0.37 20.10
CA PRO A 221 19.38 0.35 21.19
C PRO A 221 18.36 -0.52 21.95
N PRO A 222 18.23 -0.36 23.26
CA PRO A 222 17.19 -1.02 24.04
C PRO A 222 15.81 -0.79 23.45
N GLY A 223 14.96 -1.82 23.46
CA GLY A 223 13.59 -1.75 22.93
C GLY A 223 13.47 -1.82 21.41
N LEU A 224 14.56 -2.15 20.69
CA LEU A 224 14.52 -2.46 19.27
C LEU A 224 14.75 -3.96 19.06
N ASP A 225 13.79 -4.65 18.48
CA ASP A 225 13.97 -5.97 17.92
C ASP A 225 14.59 -5.85 16.52
N TYR A 226 15.91 -5.83 16.47
CA TYR A 226 16.65 -5.59 15.24
C TYR A 226 16.56 -6.76 14.27
N ASP A 227 16.47 -8.01 14.77
CA ASP A 227 16.29 -9.18 13.92
C ASP A 227 14.98 -9.14 13.16
N MET A 228 13.88 -8.80 13.86
CA MET A 228 12.58 -8.58 13.23
C MET A 228 12.55 -7.31 12.36
N TYR A 229 13.33 -6.27 12.69
CA TYR A 229 13.42 -5.09 11.83
C TYR A 229 14.04 -5.45 10.46
N ILE A 230 15.16 -6.18 10.46
CA ILE A 230 15.83 -6.67 9.25
C ILE A 230 14.94 -7.67 8.51
N GLY A 231 14.35 -8.62 9.22
CA GLY A 231 13.42 -9.59 8.66
C GLY A 231 13.98 -10.37 7.48
N PRO A 232 13.31 -10.33 6.30
CA PRO A 232 13.73 -11.05 5.11
C PRO A 232 14.97 -10.47 4.42
N ALA A 233 15.38 -9.24 4.76
CA ALA A 233 16.56 -8.64 4.19
C ALA A 233 17.86 -9.32 4.73
N PRO A 234 18.98 -9.24 3.98
CA PRO A 234 20.25 -9.76 4.46
C PRO A 234 20.65 -9.10 5.79
N MET A 235 21.10 -9.91 6.75
CA MET A 235 21.58 -9.41 8.03
C MET A 235 22.82 -8.54 7.82
N LYS A 236 22.76 -7.33 8.34
CA LYS A 236 23.87 -6.37 8.36
C LYS A 236 24.02 -5.81 9.77
N PRO A 237 25.22 -5.45 10.22
CA PRO A 237 25.42 -4.83 11.53
C PRO A 237 24.53 -3.61 11.74
N TYR A 238 24.09 -3.40 12.97
CA TYR A 238 23.24 -2.27 13.30
C TYR A 238 24.00 -0.94 13.07
N ASN A 239 23.25 0.00 12.51
CA ASN A 239 23.61 1.40 12.42
C ASN A 239 22.33 2.24 12.41
N GLY A 240 22.29 3.31 13.18
CA GLY A 240 21.08 4.15 13.33
C GLY A 240 20.54 4.72 12.02
N GLY A 241 21.39 4.90 11.01
CA GLY A 241 20.96 5.31 9.66
C GLY A 241 20.02 4.31 8.98
N ARG A 242 20.13 3.00 9.32
CA ARG A 242 19.22 1.99 8.73
C ARG A 242 17.76 2.16 9.14
N LEU A 243 17.50 2.81 10.29
CA LEU A 243 16.16 3.08 10.79
C LEU A 243 15.71 4.51 10.50
N ALA A 244 16.66 5.39 10.20
CA ALA A 244 16.40 6.81 10.03
C ALA A 244 15.62 7.10 8.75
N TRP A 245 14.67 8.01 8.83
CA TRP A 245 14.05 8.63 7.67
C TRP A 245 14.91 9.83 7.20
N PRO A 246 15.23 9.98 5.92
CA PRO A 246 14.79 9.15 4.79
C PRO A 246 15.79 8.04 4.40
N ASP A 247 16.81 7.77 5.18
CA ASP A 247 17.96 6.93 4.77
C ASP A 247 17.55 5.51 4.41
N TRP A 248 16.60 4.89 5.15
CA TRP A 248 16.13 3.54 4.82
C TRP A 248 15.45 3.42 3.44
N TYR A 249 14.88 4.50 2.88
CA TYR A 249 14.38 4.56 1.50
C TYR A 249 15.48 4.42 0.45
N LEU A 250 16.72 4.71 0.84
CA LEU A 250 17.88 4.68 -0.02
C LEU A 250 18.69 3.39 0.16
N ILE A 251 18.22 2.45 0.98
CA ILE A 251 18.82 1.13 1.17
C ILE A 251 18.04 0.13 0.33
N TRP A 252 18.69 -0.47 -0.66
CA TRP A 252 18.05 -1.36 -1.61
C TRP A 252 17.42 -2.60 -0.95
N ASP A 253 18.05 -3.12 0.11
CA ASP A 253 17.51 -4.27 0.84
C ASP A 253 16.14 -3.99 1.49
N TYR A 254 15.81 -2.73 1.80
CA TYR A 254 14.60 -2.37 2.55
C TYR A 254 13.54 -1.69 1.71
N CYS A 255 13.93 -1.09 0.59
CA CYS A 255 13.06 -0.27 -0.24
C CYS A 255 13.45 -0.39 -1.71
N ALA A 256 12.47 -0.34 -2.59
CA ALA A 256 12.71 -0.30 -4.04
C ALA A 256 13.12 1.10 -4.56
N GLY A 257 13.51 2.01 -3.65
CA GLY A 257 13.92 3.37 -3.99
C GLY A 257 12.76 4.28 -4.37
N PHE A 258 13.07 5.54 -4.57
CA PHE A 258 12.08 6.54 -4.99
C PHE A 258 11.41 6.19 -6.33
N ILE A 259 12.11 5.51 -7.21
CA ILE A 259 11.60 5.07 -8.51
C ILE A 259 10.35 4.17 -8.36
N ALA A 260 10.33 3.23 -7.44
CA ALA A 260 9.18 2.37 -7.19
C ALA A 260 8.35 2.83 -6.00
N ASN A 261 8.96 3.17 -4.84
CA ASN A 261 8.22 3.55 -3.65
C ASN A 261 7.41 4.86 -3.82
N TRP A 262 8.03 5.91 -4.36
CA TRP A 262 7.32 7.16 -4.63
C TRP A 262 6.66 7.17 -6.01
N GLY A 263 7.35 6.62 -7.00
CA GLY A 263 6.87 6.52 -8.38
C GLY A 263 5.51 5.84 -8.50
N VAL A 264 5.24 4.83 -7.67
CA VAL A 264 3.98 4.09 -7.64
C VAL A 264 2.74 4.99 -7.62
N HIS A 265 2.79 6.14 -6.95
CA HIS A 265 1.65 7.05 -6.89
C HIS A 265 1.22 7.60 -8.26
N HIS A 266 2.19 7.95 -9.10
CA HIS A 266 1.90 8.51 -10.43
C HIS A 266 1.84 7.42 -11.50
N LEU A 267 2.57 6.31 -11.34
CA LEU A 267 2.46 5.13 -12.19
C LEU A 267 1.07 4.48 -12.07
N ASP A 268 0.47 4.50 -10.87
CA ASP A 268 -0.91 4.06 -10.65
C ASP A 268 -1.91 4.91 -11.44
N ILE A 269 -1.76 6.24 -11.42
CA ILE A 269 -2.59 7.16 -12.21
C ILE A 269 -2.38 6.96 -13.72
N ALA A 270 -1.13 6.77 -14.15
CA ALA A 270 -0.81 6.49 -15.55
C ALA A 270 -1.54 5.24 -16.05
N ASN A 271 -1.45 4.13 -15.29
CA ASN A 271 -2.16 2.89 -15.63
C ASN A 271 -3.69 3.03 -15.50
N TRP A 272 -4.19 3.83 -14.57
CA TRP A 272 -5.64 4.05 -14.40
C TRP A 272 -6.25 4.80 -15.59
N GLY A 273 -5.54 5.81 -16.12
CA GLY A 273 -5.93 6.56 -17.31
C GLY A 273 -5.61 5.86 -18.63
N CYS A 274 -4.53 5.09 -18.69
CA CYS A 274 -4.06 4.38 -19.89
C CYS A 274 -3.73 2.91 -19.59
N PRO A 275 -4.72 2.00 -19.52
CA PRO A 275 -4.50 0.61 -19.13
C PRO A 275 -3.61 -0.21 -20.06
N VAL A 276 -3.37 0.25 -21.28
CA VAL A 276 -2.45 -0.35 -22.25
C VAL A 276 -1.06 -0.54 -21.64
N LEU A 277 -0.63 0.41 -20.78
CA LEU A 277 0.67 0.38 -20.10
C LEU A 277 0.94 -0.91 -19.30
N CYS A 278 -0.11 -1.62 -18.87
CA CYS A 278 0.01 -2.87 -18.12
C CYS A 278 -0.70 -4.04 -18.80
N LYS A 279 -1.08 -3.92 -20.06
CA LYS A 279 -1.76 -4.98 -20.82
C LYS A 279 -0.93 -5.47 -21.99
N GLU A 280 -0.13 -4.61 -22.57
CA GLU A 280 0.67 -4.89 -23.77
C GLU A 280 2.14 -5.03 -23.44
N PRO A 281 2.89 -5.87 -24.20
CA PRO A 281 4.34 -5.95 -24.12
C PRO A 281 4.99 -4.60 -24.38
N ALA A 282 6.10 -4.33 -23.69
CA ALA A 282 6.86 -3.10 -23.82
C ALA A 282 8.36 -3.36 -23.92
N GLU A 283 9.05 -2.56 -24.73
CA GLU A 283 10.48 -2.37 -24.56
C GLU A 283 10.73 -1.38 -23.44
N VAL A 284 11.60 -1.71 -22.51
CA VAL A 284 11.92 -0.91 -21.33
C VAL A 284 13.39 -0.53 -21.38
N GLU A 285 13.67 0.75 -21.40
CA GLU A 285 15.03 1.30 -21.31
C GLU A 285 15.07 2.30 -20.15
N CYS A 286 16.11 2.23 -19.32
CA CYS A 286 16.28 3.16 -18.22
C CYS A 286 17.76 3.51 -18.04
N ARG A 287 18.03 4.77 -17.77
CA ARG A 287 19.35 5.29 -17.39
C ARG A 287 19.22 6.01 -16.06
N GLY A 288 20.23 5.91 -15.25
CA GLY A 288 20.24 6.56 -13.93
C GLY A 288 21.57 6.37 -13.21
N SER A 289 21.66 6.93 -12.03
CA SER A 289 22.81 6.74 -11.17
C SER A 289 22.41 6.09 -9.85
N TYR A 290 23.34 5.37 -9.25
CA TYR A 290 23.16 4.73 -7.95
C TYR A 290 24.02 5.42 -6.91
N ARG A 291 23.54 5.44 -5.68
CA ARG A 291 24.35 5.83 -4.52
C ARG A 291 25.26 4.67 -4.14
N ASN A 292 26.41 5.02 -3.60
CA ASN A 292 27.33 4.05 -3.03
C ASN A 292 28.16 4.75 -1.95
N ASP A 293 27.51 5.16 -0.86
CA ASP A 293 28.14 5.80 0.28
C ASP A 293 28.37 4.84 1.47
N GLY A 294 28.23 3.54 1.21
CA GLY A 294 28.42 2.46 2.18
C GLY A 294 27.17 2.12 2.98
N LEU A 295 26.22 3.03 3.18
CA LEU A 295 24.91 2.76 3.79
C LEU A 295 23.81 2.72 2.75
N THR A 296 23.81 3.70 1.83
CA THR A 296 22.77 3.88 0.81
C THR A 296 23.31 3.42 -0.54
N ASP A 297 22.55 2.55 -1.21
CA ASP A 297 22.94 1.86 -2.43
C ASP A 297 21.81 1.81 -3.47
N ASN A 298 20.76 2.61 -3.26
CA ASN A 298 19.61 2.65 -4.14
C ASN A 298 19.75 3.69 -5.26
N ILE A 299 18.86 3.63 -6.24
CA ILE A 299 18.83 4.55 -7.37
C ILE A 299 18.66 6.00 -6.91
N ASN A 300 19.47 6.89 -7.45
CA ASN A 300 19.52 8.31 -7.08
C ASN A 300 18.72 9.19 -8.03
N ASP A 301 18.84 8.94 -9.31
CA ASP A 301 18.08 9.58 -10.39
C ASP A 301 17.79 8.57 -11.49
N TRP A 302 16.79 8.84 -12.32
CA TRP A 302 16.43 7.95 -13.42
C TRP A 302 15.73 8.68 -14.55
N GLN A 303 15.91 8.14 -15.74
CA GLN A 303 15.15 8.46 -16.93
C GLN A 303 14.81 7.16 -17.66
N ALA A 304 13.55 6.75 -17.56
CA ALA A 304 13.04 5.54 -18.18
C ALA A 304 12.12 5.88 -19.36
N GLU A 305 12.17 5.05 -20.39
CA GLU A 305 11.22 5.03 -21.50
C GLU A 305 10.69 3.62 -21.72
N LEU A 306 9.38 3.51 -21.83
CA LEU A 306 8.69 2.28 -22.24
C LEU A 306 8.04 2.52 -23.59
N SER A 307 8.37 1.68 -24.57
CA SER A 307 7.84 1.75 -25.94
C SER A 307 6.93 0.56 -26.20
N TYR A 308 5.69 0.83 -26.60
CA TYR A 308 4.65 -0.16 -26.84
C TYR A 308 4.40 -0.39 -28.32
N THR A 309 3.92 -1.58 -28.66
CA THR A 309 3.43 -1.87 -30.01
C THR A 309 2.31 -0.88 -30.35
N GLY A 310 2.30 -0.31 -31.53
CA GLY A 310 1.31 0.74 -31.90
C GLY A 310 1.77 2.18 -31.65
N GLY A 311 3.01 2.38 -31.15
CA GLY A 311 3.63 3.72 -31.08
C GLY A 311 3.37 4.50 -29.80
N LEU A 312 2.60 3.95 -28.84
CA LEU A 312 2.47 4.55 -27.51
C LEU A 312 3.83 4.52 -26.80
N ARG A 313 4.18 5.64 -26.17
CA ARG A 313 5.38 5.76 -25.34
C ARG A 313 5.04 6.25 -23.94
N MET A 314 5.67 5.67 -22.94
CA MET A 314 5.65 6.20 -21.57
C MET A 314 7.07 6.64 -21.18
N THR A 315 7.20 7.88 -20.72
CA THR A 315 8.45 8.34 -20.07
C THR A 315 8.23 8.44 -18.59
N PHE A 316 9.19 7.96 -17.81
CA PHE A 316 9.14 8.02 -16.35
C PHE A 316 10.48 8.54 -15.81
N THR A 317 10.45 9.71 -15.19
CA THR A 317 11.68 10.43 -14.82
C THR A 317 11.66 10.91 -13.37
N ASP A 318 12.84 10.97 -12.78
CA ASP A 318 13.09 11.85 -11.67
C ASP A 318 12.99 13.31 -12.15
N THR A 319 12.22 14.09 -11.46
CA THR A 319 11.97 15.47 -11.90
C THR A 319 12.90 16.47 -11.25
N GLY A 320 13.52 16.13 -10.11
CA GLY A 320 14.29 17.11 -9.33
C GLY A 320 13.50 18.41 -9.00
N ASN A 321 12.33 18.57 -9.64
CA ASN A 321 11.49 19.77 -9.55
C ASN A 321 10.04 19.37 -9.25
N PRO A 322 9.48 19.82 -8.09
CA PRO A 322 8.10 19.49 -7.68
C PRO A 322 7.01 19.89 -8.70
N ASN A 323 7.28 20.89 -9.55
CA ASN A 323 6.31 21.33 -10.54
C ASN A 323 6.21 20.40 -11.76
N LYS A 324 7.22 19.55 -11.96
CA LYS A 324 7.25 18.54 -13.03
C LYS A 324 6.72 17.18 -12.57
N GLN A 325 6.40 17.00 -11.29
CA GLN A 325 5.79 15.79 -10.78
C GLN A 325 4.36 15.64 -11.28
N GLY A 326 3.91 14.41 -11.44
CA GLY A 326 2.54 14.12 -11.84
C GLY A 326 2.47 13.14 -12.99
N CYS A 327 1.27 13.05 -13.55
CA CYS A 327 0.98 12.26 -14.72
C CYS A 327 0.40 13.17 -15.83
N ARG A 328 0.91 13.05 -17.04
CA ARG A 328 0.40 13.77 -18.22
C ARG A 328 0.10 12.78 -19.32
N PHE A 329 -1.14 12.84 -19.81
CA PHE A 329 -1.62 12.11 -20.97
C PHE A 329 -1.60 13.06 -22.18
N GLU A 330 -0.94 12.68 -23.27
CA GLU A 330 -0.84 13.44 -24.53
C GLU A 330 -1.47 12.61 -25.65
N GLY A 331 -2.45 13.18 -26.31
CA GLY A 331 -3.13 12.59 -27.44
C GLY A 331 -3.26 13.59 -28.61
N GLU A 332 -3.91 13.14 -29.68
CA GLU A 332 -4.05 13.91 -30.96
C GLU A 332 -4.77 15.24 -30.78
N LYS A 333 -5.70 15.33 -29.81
CA LYS A 333 -6.56 16.49 -29.60
C LYS A 333 -6.13 17.38 -28.44
N GLY A 334 -4.99 17.07 -27.82
CA GLY A 334 -4.46 17.83 -26.71
C GLY A 334 -3.90 16.98 -25.59
N TRP A 335 -3.71 17.58 -24.43
CA TRP A 335 -3.15 16.91 -23.27
C TRP A 335 -3.83 17.33 -21.98
N VAL A 336 -3.76 16.47 -20.97
CA VAL A 336 -4.10 16.75 -19.57
C VAL A 336 -2.94 16.35 -18.66
N HIS A 337 -2.56 17.22 -17.74
CA HIS A 337 -1.59 16.97 -16.67
C HIS A 337 -2.24 17.11 -15.33
N VAL A 338 -1.95 16.17 -14.42
CA VAL A 338 -2.49 16.16 -13.06
C VAL A 338 -1.40 15.83 -12.03
N ASN A 339 -1.42 16.55 -10.93
CA ASN A 339 -0.62 16.25 -9.74
C ASN A 339 -1.37 16.67 -8.47
N ARG A 340 -0.73 16.55 -7.30
CA ARG A 340 -1.37 16.91 -6.01
C ARG A 340 -1.73 18.38 -5.89
N ARG A 341 -1.13 19.28 -6.68
CA ARG A 341 -1.39 20.73 -6.67
C ARG A 341 -2.56 21.14 -7.55
N GLY A 342 -2.83 20.41 -8.64
CA GLY A 342 -3.86 20.81 -9.58
C GLY A 342 -3.98 19.91 -10.80
N ILE A 343 -4.80 20.36 -11.72
CA ILE A 343 -5.02 19.78 -13.05
C ILE A 343 -4.92 20.89 -14.11
N TRP A 344 -4.25 20.61 -15.21
CA TRP A 344 -4.04 21.52 -16.34
C TRP A 344 -4.28 20.77 -17.64
N ALA A 345 -4.74 21.46 -18.67
CA ALA A 345 -4.98 20.87 -19.98
C ALA A 345 -4.78 21.89 -21.11
N GLU A 346 -4.48 21.38 -22.28
CA GLU A 346 -4.47 22.14 -23.53
C GLU A 346 -5.19 21.32 -24.60
N PRO A 347 -6.24 21.86 -25.21
CA PRO A 347 -6.85 23.16 -24.92
C PRO A 347 -7.55 23.19 -23.54
N ALA A 348 -7.58 24.35 -22.90
CA ALA A 348 -8.18 24.53 -21.57
C ALA A 348 -9.67 24.16 -21.51
N SER A 349 -10.35 24.10 -22.65
CA SER A 349 -11.74 23.64 -22.77
C SER A 349 -11.95 22.19 -22.32
N LEU A 350 -10.90 21.35 -22.35
CA LEU A 350 -10.92 19.98 -21.84
C LEU A 350 -11.35 19.93 -20.37
N LEU A 351 -10.96 20.94 -19.56
CA LEU A 351 -11.32 20.99 -18.15
C LEU A 351 -12.80 21.37 -17.90
N LYS A 352 -13.55 21.79 -18.92
CA LYS A 352 -14.96 22.12 -18.86
C LYS A 352 -15.88 20.96 -19.29
N ILE A 353 -15.28 19.85 -19.75
CA ILE A 353 -16.01 18.66 -20.18
C ILE A 353 -16.76 18.05 -19.01
N LYS A 354 -17.99 17.64 -19.28
CA LYS A 354 -18.80 16.80 -18.39
C LYS A 354 -18.85 15.40 -18.98
N ILE A 355 -18.33 14.42 -18.24
CA ILE A 355 -18.40 13.01 -18.65
C ILE A 355 -19.87 12.61 -18.70
N LYS A 356 -20.31 12.07 -19.83
CA LYS A 356 -21.72 11.74 -20.09
C LYS A 356 -22.09 10.43 -19.37
N PRO A 357 -23.37 10.23 -18.99
CA PRO A 357 -23.80 9.04 -18.25
C PRO A 357 -23.48 7.69 -18.93
N ASN A 358 -23.39 7.67 -20.26
CA ASN A 358 -23.09 6.47 -21.06
C ASN A 358 -21.59 6.28 -21.36
N GLU A 359 -20.73 7.12 -20.80
CA GLU A 359 -19.29 7.04 -20.95
C GLU A 359 -18.64 6.28 -19.78
N THR A 360 -17.34 6.03 -19.88
CA THR A 360 -16.60 5.37 -18.80
C THR A 360 -16.53 6.28 -17.58
N HIS A 361 -17.12 5.85 -16.48
CA HIS A 361 -16.95 6.43 -15.17
C HIS A 361 -16.02 5.55 -14.35
N LEU A 362 -14.96 6.15 -13.86
CA LEU A 362 -14.06 5.49 -12.93
C LEU A 362 -14.67 5.51 -11.51
N GLY A 363 -14.26 4.57 -10.67
CA GLY A 363 -14.77 4.47 -9.31
C GLY A 363 -14.68 5.80 -8.55
N ASP A 364 -15.71 6.13 -7.80
CA ASP A 364 -15.78 7.37 -7.01
C ASP A 364 -15.43 7.11 -5.55
N SER A 365 -14.49 7.89 -5.04
CA SER A 365 -14.11 7.89 -3.64
C SER A 365 -13.55 9.26 -3.27
N ASN A 366 -14.04 9.83 -2.17
CA ASN A 366 -13.52 11.07 -1.61
C ASN A 366 -12.76 10.82 -0.30
N ASN A 367 -12.78 9.59 0.20
CA ASN A 367 -12.07 9.17 1.40
C ASN A 367 -11.57 7.74 1.23
N HIS A 368 -10.26 7.60 1.08
CA HIS A 368 -9.61 6.35 0.78
C HIS A 368 -9.79 5.29 1.89
N HIS A 369 -9.70 5.71 3.16
CA HIS A 369 -9.89 4.81 4.30
C HIS A 369 -11.34 4.37 4.44
N ALA A 370 -12.30 5.28 4.27
CA ALA A 370 -13.73 4.94 4.29
C ALA A 370 -14.12 4.01 3.13
N ASN A 371 -13.49 4.17 1.96
CA ASN A 371 -13.70 3.27 0.83
C ASN A 371 -13.26 1.84 1.16
N PHE A 372 -12.10 1.65 1.81
CA PHE A 372 -11.67 0.34 2.31
C PHE A 372 -12.70 -0.29 3.24
N ILE A 373 -13.16 0.45 4.25
CA ILE A 373 -14.15 -0.04 5.21
C ILE A 373 -15.47 -0.44 4.52
N ASN A 374 -15.90 0.34 3.54
CA ASN A 374 -17.08 0.00 2.74
C ASN A 374 -16.85 -1.29 1.92
N SER A 375 -15.67 -1.44 1.31
CA SER A 375 -15.31 -2.63 0.54
C SER A 375 -15.26 -3.90 1.40
N VAL A 376 -14.73 -3.81 2.62
CA VAL A 376 -14.76 -4.91 3.60
C VAL A 376 -16.20 -5.35 3.91
N ARG A 377 -17.13 -4.39 4.06
CA ARG A 377 -18.54 -4.67 4.34
C ARG A 377 -19.29 -5.26 3.16
N THR A 378 -19.08 -4.71 1.98
CA THR A 378 -19.81 -5.07 0.77
C THR A 378 -19.20 -6.23 0.00
N ARG A 379 -17.96 -6.58 0.33
CA ARG A 379 -17.13 -7.57 -0.38
C ARG A 379 -16.85 -7.20 -1.84
N HIS A 380 -17.04 -5.93 -2.22
CA HIS A 380 -16.63 -5.42 -3.52
C HIS A 380 -15.19 -4.91 -3.48
N ASP A 381 -14.56 -4.91 -4.65
CA ASP A 381 -13.21 -4.36 -4.79
C ASP A 381 -13.16 -2.87 -4.40
N PRO A 382 -12.13 -2.45 -3.66
CA PRO A 382 -11.92 -1.03 -3.33
C PRO A 382 -11.46 -0.23 -4.53
N ILE A 383 -11.37 1.09 -4.37
CA ILE A 383 -10.92 2.01 -5.43
C ILE A 383 -9.49 1.71 -5.91
N ALA A 384 -8.65 1.17 -5.05
CA ALA A 384 -7.28 0.76 -5.33
C ALA A 384 -7.07 -0.73 -4.98
N PRO A 385 -7.67 -1.67 -5.77
CA PRO A 385 -7.59 -3.10 -5.51
C PRO A 385 -6.17 -3.62 -5.67
N VAL A 386 -5.95 -4.86 -5.21
CA VAL A 386 -4.64 -5.50 -5.23
C VAL A 386 -3.98 -5.51 -6.61
N GLU A 387 -4.75 -5.68 -7.70
CA GLU A 387 -4.23 -5.62 -9.06
C GLU A 387 -3.69 -4.23 -9.44
N ALA A 388 -4.35 -3.19 -8.96
CA ALA A 388 -3.89 -1.82 -9.21
C ALA A 388 -2.56 -1.57 -8.51
N GLY A 389 -2.46 -1.96 -7.24
CA GLY A 389 -1.22 -1.86 -6.48
C GLY A 389 -0.08 -2.65 -7.09
N HIS A 390 -0.34 -3.91 -7.49
CA HIS A 390 0.65 -4.75 -8.16
C HIS A 390 1.15 -4.12 -9.47
N LYS A 391 0.22 -3.68 -10.35
CA LYS A 391 0.58 -3.06 -11.63
C LYS A 391 1.39 -1.79 -11.47
N ALA A 392 0.98 -0.91 -10.57
CA ALA A 392 1.70 0.33 -10.29
C ALA A 392 3.11 0.05 -9.73
N SER A 393 3.26 -0.95 -8.87
CA SER A 393 4.54 -1.33 -8.28
C SER A 393 5.49 -1.93 -9.32
N TYR A 394 5.03 -2.89 -10.13
CA TYR A 394 5.92 -3.52 -11.09
C TYR A 394 6.39 -2.56 -12.18
N LEU A 395 5.59 -1.57 -12.61
CA LEU A 395 6.04 -0.57 -13.59
C LEU A 395 7.30 0.17 -13.13
N GLY A 396 7.37 0.53 -11.84
CA GLY A 396 8.59 1.13 -11.28
C GLY A 396 9.75 0.14 -11.17
N LEU A 397 9.45 -1.10 -10.77
CA LEU A 397 10.46 -2.14 -10.58
C LEU A 397 11.10 -2.61 -11.89
N ILE A 398 10.33 -2.77 -12.99
CA ILE A 398 10.92 -3.13 -14.30
C ILE A 398 11.80 -2.03 -14.85
N CYS A 399 11.49 -0.76 -14.58
CA CYS A 399 12.36 0.37 -14.92
C CYS A 399 13.66 0.32 -14.09
N GLU A 400 13.57 0.01 -12.79
CA GLU A 400 14.75 -0.15 -11.92
C GLU A 400 15.64 -1.30 -12.40
N ILE A 401 15.07 -2.44 -12.77
CA ILE A 401 15.82 -3.58 -13.31
C ILE A 401 16.53 -3.20 -14.62
N ALA A 402 15.85 -2.51 -15.56
CA ALA A 402 16.46 -2.06 -16.79
C ALA A 402 17.62 -1.06 -16.54
N CYS A 403 17.46 -0.18 -15.53
CA CYS A 403 18.51 0.73 -15.12
C CYS A 403 19.72 0.00 -14.54
N ARG A 404 19.49 -1.01 -13.69
CA ARG A 404 20.55 -1.81 -13.06
C ARG A 404 21.35 -2.65 -14.05
N LEU A 405 20.69 -3.15 -15.08
CA LEU A 405 21.32 -3.92 -16.15
C LEU A 405 21.90 -3.06 -17.30
N GLU A 406 21.66 -1.74 -17.27
CA GLU A 406 22.16 -0.75 -18.23
C GLU A 406 21.88 -1.14 -19.69
N ARG A 407 20.77 -1.81 -19.95
CA ARG A 407 20.36 -2.26 -21.28
C ARG A 407 18.85 -2.27 -21.48
N LYS A 408 18.43 -2.28 -22.72
CA LYS A 408 17.04 -2.42 -23.12
C LYS A 408 16.55 -3.85 -22.82
N LEU A 409 15.36 -3.94 -22.23
CA LEU A 409 14.68 -5.18 -21.90
C LEU A 409 13.32 -5.24 -22.59
N ARG A 410 12.77 -6.44 -22.77
CA ARG A 410 11.42 -6.66 -23.31
C ARG A 410 10.55 -7.30 -22.24
N TRP A 411 9.54 -6.57 -21.80
CA TRP A 411 8.60 -7.02 -20.77
C TRP A 411 7.33 -7.59 -21.38
N ASP A 412 6.90 -8.77 -20.95
CA ASP A 412 5.60 -9.38 -21.26
C ASP A 412 4.71 -9.35 -20.01
N PRO A 413 3.71 -8.46 -19.93
CA PRO A 413 2.85 -8.34 -18.76
C PRO A 413 1.88 -9.53 -18.61
N ALA A 414 1.58 -10.28 -19.67
CA ALA A 414 0.71 -11.46 -19.61
C ALA A 414 1.41 -12.62 -18.89
N LYS A 415 2.71 -12.81 -19.18
CA LYS A 415 3.55 -13.79 -18.49
C LYS A 415 4.10 -13.22 -17.18
N GLY A 416 4.29 -11.89 -17.12
CA GLY A 416 4.91 -11.18 -16.01
C GLY A 416 6.40 -11.50 -15.90
N GLU A 417 7.09 -11.51 -17.05
CA GLU A 417 8.51 -11.81 -17.17
C GLU A 417 9.17 -10.99 -18.30
N PHE A 418 10.47 -10.91 -18.29
CA PHE A 418 11.26 -10.40 -19.41
C PHE A 418 11.45 -11.50 -20.44
N VAL A 419 11.18 -11.15 -21.70
CA VAL A 419 11.21 -12.10 -22.84
C VAL A 419 12.65 -12.46 -23.17
N ASP A 420 12.94 -13.76 -23.14
CA ASP A 420 14.25 -14.34 -23.49
C ASP A 420 15.43 -13.75 -22.71
N ASP A 421 15.20 -13.37 -21.42
CA ASP A 421 16.19 -12.72 -20.59
C ASP A 421 16.25 -13.34 -19.17
N PRO A 422 16.97 -14.45 -19.00
CA PRO A 422 17.09 -15.13 -17.70
C PRO A 422 17.71 -14.26 -16.60
N GLU A 423 18.69 -13.40 -16.93
CA GLU A 423 19.34 -12.50 -15.97
C GLU A 423 18.36 -11.48 -15.42
N ALA A 424 17.60 -10.80 -16.29
CA ALA A 424 16.57 -9.86 -15.87
C ALA A 424 15.46 -10.56 -15.06
N ASN A 425 15.10 -11.80 -15.43
CA ASN A 425 14.09 -12.59 -14.72
C ASN A 425 14.54 -13.02 -13.33
N GLN A 426 15.82 -13.20 -13.05
CA GLN A 426 16.34 -13.43 -11.70
C GLN A 426 16.07 -12.23 -10.78
N LEU A 427 16.08 -11.01 -11.31
CA LEU A 427 15.83 -9.79 -10.55
C LEU A 427 14.34 -9.52 -10.25
N LEU A 428 13.43 -10.32 -10.80
CA LEU A 428 12.00 -10.27 -10.46
C LEU A 428 11.70 -10.72 -9.02
N ALA A 429 12.63 -11.42 -8.39
CA ALA A 429 12.60 -11.80 -6.98
C ALA A 429 13.83 -11.27 -6.26
N ARG A 430 13.78 -11.21 -4.94
CA ARG A 430 14.95 -11.00 -4.08
C ARG A 430 15.10 -12.18 -3.14
N PRO A 431 16.35 -12.66 -2.88
CA PRO A 431 16.59 -13.69 -1.88
C PRO A 431 16.10 -13.22 -0.50
N MET A 432 15.44 -14.10 0.22
CA MET A 432 15.00 -13.81 1.59
C MET A 432 15.89 -14.54 2.57
N ARG A 433 16.24 -13.86 3.66
CA ARG A 433 16.97 -14.44 4.78
C ARG A 433 16.07 -15.46 5.51
N SER A 434 16.63 -16.66 5.79
CA SER A 434 15.94 -17.66 6.61
C SER A 434 15.57 -17.08 8.00
N PRO A 435 14.37 -17.38 8.54
CA PRO A 435 13.40 -18.38 8.07
C PRO A 435 12.34 -17.82 7.12
N TRP A 436 12.49 -16.60 6.63
CA TRP A 436 11.46 -15.92 5.83
C TRP A 436 11.38 -16.44 4.41
N HIS A 437 10.16 -16.65 3.92
CA HIS A 437 9.84 -17.05 2.53
C HIS A 437 8.38 -16.71 2.22
N LEU A 438 8.06 -16.57 0.93
CA LEU A 438 6.70 -16.38 0.39
C LEU A 438 6.14 -17.68 -0.16
#